data_a926f61baaaa77ade72af75a36ce5383
#
_entry.id   a926f61baaaa77ade72af75a36ce5383
#
_cell.length_a   1.000
_cell.length_b   1.000
_cell.length_c   1.000
_cell.angle_alpha   90.00
_cell.angle_beta   90.00
_cell.angle_gamma   90.00
#
_symmetry.space_group_name_H-M   'P 1'
#
loop_
_entity.id
_entity.type
_entity.pdbx_description
1 polymer ?
#
loop_
_entity_poly.entity_id
_entity_poly.type
_entity_poly.pdbx_seq_one_letter_code
_entity_poly.pdbx_strand_id
1 'polypeptide(L)' 'MAGYQIWQRCSKLVDEFDPNETRVEKCYPYTDIYLNEDEANKKLEELNKGQKPYHGSPISCYSKTLEFYIKTVNIK' A
#
# COMPACT_ATOMS: atom_id res chain seq x y z
N MET A 1 -13.84 -5.64 -18.90
CA MET A 1 -13.09 -4.40 -18.87
C MET A 1 -12.09 -4.43 -17.72
N ALA A 2 -10.88 -4.05 -17.99
CA ALA A 2 -9.85 -4.07 -16.96
C ALA A 2 -9.59 -2.68 -16.38
N GLY A 3 -9.38 -2.63 -15.09
CA GLY A 3 -8.98 -1.42 -14.41
C GLY A 3 -7.66 -1.64 -13.69
N TYR A 4 -7.09 -0.58 -13.17
CA TYR A 4 -5.80 -0.60 -12.51
C TYR A 4 -5.93 0.07 -11.15
N GLN A 5 -5.56 -0.64 -10.12
CA GLN A 5 -5.68 -0.13 -8.76
C GLN A 5 -4.33 -0.23 -8.08
N ILE A 6 -3.96 0.82 -7.36
CA ILE A 6 -2.73 0.81 -6.60
C ILE A 6 -3.03 0.24 -5.22
N TRP A 7 -2.25 -0.74 -4.86
CA TRP A 7 -2.33 -1.39 -3.57
C TRP A 7 -1.05 -1.14 -2.80
N GLN A 8 -1.14 -1.23 -1.51
CA GLN A 8 0.04 -1.14 -0.66
C GLN A 8 0.23 -2.44 0.09
N ARG A 9 1.48 -2.85 0.19
CA ARG A 9 1.87 -3.99 1.00
C ARG A 9 2.43 -3.43 2.31
N CYS A 10 1.82 -3.86 3.40
CA CYS A 10 2.18 -3.36 4.74
C CYS A 10 2.66 -4.49 5.63
N SER A 11 3.58 -4.15 6.50
CA SER A 11 4.03 -5.04 7.57
C SER A 11 3.49 -4.49 8.88
N LYS A 12 2.83 -5.33 9.65
CA LYS A 12 2.21 -4.92 10.90
C LYS A 12 2.63 -5.85 12.02
N LEU A 13 2.89 -5.29 13.20
CA LEU A 13 3.17 -6.10 14.39
C LEU A 13 1.92 -6.86 14.79
N VAL A 14 2.09 -8.13 15.11
CA VAL A 14 1.00 -8.96 15.60
C VAL A 14 0.57 -8.49 16.97
N ASP A 15 1.54 -8.17 17.82
CA ASP A 15 1.31 -7.70 19.18
C ASP A 15 2.36 -6.64 19.47
N GLU A 16 1.94 -5.45 19.87
CA GLU A 16 2.85 -4.35 20.20
C GLU A 16 3.78 -4.67 21.35
N PHE A 17 3.42 -5.62 22.18
CA PHE A 17 4.22 -6.02 23.33
C PHE A 17 5.04 -7.27 23.09
N ASP A 18 5.05 -7.78 21.86
CA ASP A 18 5.81 -8.96 21.51
C ASP A 18 7.31 -8.63 21.50
N PRO A 19 8.10 -9.25 22.40
CA PRO A 19 9.54 -9.00 22.44
C PRO A 19 10.26 -9.49 21.18
N ASN A 20 9.66 -10.40 20.44
CA ASN A 20 10.24 -10.93 19.21
C ASN A 20 9.86 -10.13 17.98
N GLU A 21 8.98 -9.13 18.15
CA GLU A 21 8.49 -8.29 17.06
C GLU A 21 7.95 -9.07 15.88
N THR A 22 7.11 -10.05 16.17
CA THR A 22 6.48 -10.85 15.11
C THR A 22 5.61 -9.97 14.23
N ARG A 23 5.85 -10.03 12.94
CA ARG A 23 5.14 -9.21 11.98
C ARG A 23 4.40 -10.06 10.95
N VAL A 24 3.29 -9.55 10.48
CA VAL A 24 2.56 -10.14 9.35
C VAL A 24 2.45 -9.11 8.24
N GLU A 25 2.49 -9.60 7.02
CA GLU A 25 2.29 -8.74 5.85
C GLU A 25 0.84 -8.81 5.43
N LYS A 26 0.29 -7.65 5.09
CA LYS A 26 -1.07 -7.55 4.55
C LYS A 26 -1.08 -6.55 3.43
N CYS A 27 -1.94 -6.80 2.45
CA CYS A 27 -2.10 -5.91 1.31
C CYS A 27 -3.46 -5.26 1.36
N TYR A 28 -3.49 -3.97 1.08
CA TYR A 28 -4.73 -3.18 1.10
C TYR A 28 -4.81 -2.33 -0.15
N PRO A 29 -6.01 -2.11 -0.68
CA PRO A 29 -6.16 -1.14 -1.76
C PRO A 29 -5.85 0.25 -1.22
N TYR A 30 -5.12 1.03 -1.99
CA TYR A 30 -4.71 2.37 -1.59
C TYR A 30 -5.47 3.46 -2.34
N THR A 31 -5.76 3.23 -3.61
CA THR A 31 -6.48 4.19 -4.43
C THR A 31 -7.74 3.57 -5.01
N ASP A 32 -8.56 4.42 -5.63
CA ASP A 32 -9.66 3.93 -6.44
C ASP A 32 -9.10 3.28 -7.71
N ILE A 33 -9.99 2.66 -8.47
CA ILE A 33 -9.60 2.00 -9.70
C ILE A 33 -9.44 3.02 -10.81
N TYR A 34 -8.28 3.02 -11.46
CA TYR A 34 -8.03 3.83 -12.63
C TYR A 34 -8.41 3.04 -13.88
N LEU A 35 -9.03 3.70 -14.82
CA LEU A 35 -9.37 3.08 -16.11
C LEU A 35 -8.22 3.20 -17.09
N ASN A 36 -7.28 4.08 -16.82
CA ASN A 36 -6.14 4.36 -17.68
C ASN A 36 -4.86 3.89 -17.00
N GLU A 37 -4.15 2.99 -17.66
CA GLU A 37 -2.90 2.45 -17.13
C GLU A 37 -1.84 3.52 -16.90
N ASP A 38 -1.76 4.50 -17.81
CA ASP A 38 -0.78 5.57 -17.69
C ASP A 38 -1.00 6.41 -16.44
N GLU A 39 -2.26 6.68 -16.12
CA GLU A 39 -2.59 7.41 -14.90
C GLU A 39 -2.20 6.63 -13.66
N ALA A 40 -2.47 5.34 -13.67
CA ALA A 40 -2.11 4.47 -12.56
C ALA A 40 -0.59 4.41 -12.37
N ASN A 41 0.14 4.26 -13.46
CA ASN A 41 1.60 4.22 -13.42
C ASN A 41 2.18 5.55 -12.93
N LYS A 42 1.60 6.65 -13.37
CA LYS A 42 2.04 7.98 -12.95
C LYS A 42 1.84 8.16 -11.45
N LYS A 43 0.70 7.73 -10.94
CA LYS A 43 0.42 7.81 -9.51
C LYS A 43 1.34 6.91 -8.72
N LEU A 44 1.59 5.70 -9.23
CA LEU A 44 2.50 4.76 -8.58
C LEU A 44 3.90 5.34 -8.47
N GLU A 45 4.39 5.92 -9.56
CA GLU A 45 5.70 6.55 -9.58
C GLU A 45 5.77 7.70 -8.56
N GLU A 46 4.73 8.51 -8.52
CA GLU A 46 4.63 9.61 -7.57
C GLU A 46 4.68 9.13 -6.13
N LEU A 47 3.95 8.06 -5.83
CA LEU A 47 3.92 7.50 -4.48
C LEU A 47 5.27 6.92 -4.08
N ASN A 48 5.93 6.22 -4.99
CA ASN A 48 7.24 5.65 -4.70
C ASN A 48 8.34 6.68 -4.62
N LYS A 49 8.19 7.77 -5.35
CA LYS A 49 9.19 8.83 -5.41
C LYS A 49 9.10 9.78 -4.23
N GLY A 50 7.87 10.11 -3.84
CA GLY A 50 7.62 11.03 -2.74
C GLY A 50 7.52 10.34 -1.41
N GLN A 51 8.14 9.26 -1.26
CA GLN A 51 7.87 8.27 -0.28
C GLN A 51 8.08 8.66 1.15
N LYS A 52 7.01 8.90 1.83
CA LYS A 52 7.04 8.87 3.27
C LYS A 52 6.32 7.60 3.68
N PRO A 53 6.98 6.71 4.39
CA PRO A 53 6.39 5.42 4.72
C PRO A 53 5.07 5.55 5.46
N TYR A 54 4.89 6.67 6.11
CA TYR A 54 3.65 6.86 6.81
C TYR A 54 3.39 8.32 7.11
N HIS A 55 2.14 8.73 6.98
CA HIS A 55 1.79 10.08 7.31
C HIS A 55 1.09 10.20 8.64
N GLY A 56 1.75 10.75 9.57
CA GLY A 56 1.13 11.45 10.63
C GLY A 56 0.30 10.73 11.67
N SER A 57 0.22 9.44 11.72
CA SER A 57 -0.45 8.82 12.85
C SER A 57 0.58 8.26 13.82
N PRO A 58 0.45 8.57 15.10
CA PRO A 58 1.38 8.05 16.09
C PRO A 58 1.31 6.52 16.26
N ILE A 59 0.26 5.91 15.79
CA ILE A 59 0.15 4.45 15.86
C ILE A 59 0.86 3.76 14.70
N SER A 60 1.46 4.52 13.83
CA SER A 60 2.16 3.98 12.68
C SER A 60 3.36 3.11 13.02
N CYS A 61 3.83 3.16 14.25
CA CYS A 61 4.92 2.29 14.66
C CYS A 61 4.57 0.80 14.56
N TYR A 62 3.29 0.49 14.55
CA TYR A 62 2.86 -0.90 14.41
C TYR A 62 2.77 -1.33 12.95
N SER A 63 2.71 -0.39 12.05
CA SER A 63 2.48 -0.68 10.64
C SER A 63 3.43 0.13 9.77
N LYS A 64 4.03 -0.53 8.79
CA LYS A 64 4.93 0.11 7.83
C LYS A 64 4.47 -0.23 6.44
N THR A 65 4.44 0.78 5.57
CA THR A 65 4.24 0.53 4.15
C THR A 65 5.56 0.06 3.55
N LEU A 66 5.55 -1.12 2.95
CA LEU A 66 6.74 -1.70 2.35
C LEU A 66 6.87 -1.31 0.89
N GLU A 67 5.77 -1.31 0.17
CA GLU A 67 5.77 -0.91 -1.23
C GLU A 67 4.36 -0.59 -1.71
N PHE A 68 4.30 0.14 -2.82
CA PHE A 68 3.08 0.31 -3.59
C PHE A 68 3.25 -0.45 -4.90
N TYR A 69 2.17 -1.03 -5.39
CA TYR A 69 2.18 -1.76 -6.65
C TYR A 69 0.82 -1.67 -7.33
N ILE A 70 0.80 -1.92 -8.63
CA ILE A 70 -0.43 -1.91 -9.40
C ILE A 70 -0.97 -3.32 -9.51
N LYS A 71 -2.28 -3.44 -9.28
CA LYS A 71 -2.99 -4.68 -9.46
C LYS A 71 -4.06 -4.47 -10.51
N THR A 72 -4.10 -5.35 -11.50
CA THR A 72 -5.14 -5.33 -12.51
C THR A 72 -6.40 -5.93 -11.92
N VAL A 73 -7.52 -5.23 -12.07
CA VAL A 73 -8.80 -5.70 -11.57
C VAL A 73 -9.82 -5.74 -12.70
N ASN A 74 -10.72 -6.71 -12.64
CA ASN A 74 -11.79 -6.81 -13.59
C ASN A 74 -12.95 -5.94 -13.14
N ILE A 75 -13.41 -5.12 -14.05
CA ILE A 75 -14.57 -4.28 -13.85
C ILE A 75 -15.72 -4.90 -14.62
N LYS A 76 -16.78 -5.19 -13.95
CA LYS A 76 -17.98 -5.75 -14.58
C LYS A 76 -18.90 -4.66 -15.06
#